data_88e6a27c8b86fc9b1d3f5e69262d9cae
#
_entry.id   88e6a27c8b86fc9b1d3f5e69262d9cae
#
_cell.length_a   1.000
_cell.length_b   1.000
_cell.length_c   1.000
_cell.angle_alpha   90.00
_cell.angle_beta   90.00
_cell.angle_gamma   90.00
#
_symmetry.space_group_name_H-M   'P 1'
#
loop_
_entity.id
_entity.type
_entity.pdbx_description
1 polymer ?
#
loop_
_entity_poly.entity_id
_entity_poly.type
_entity_poly.pdbx_seq_one_letter_code
_entity_poly.pdbx_strand_id
1 'polypeptide(L)'
;MRTRALTALAAAVAMTVTVAGCNRGGDDDAGSGDPIVVGSTLSLTGAFAATGAIHKLAGEEFVDRLNAAGGLLGRKVEWKLLDDQSDQAKVSQLYEKLITQDKVDLLMGPYATPNILSAMAVAQRHGYVLPQHTAVLAPQLTYDCQFPAWSIGPNPNQFIPNQLFDAVATLPTPPKKIAVLTSQSGSAAFVSDGFGDDKAGVLSIAKDRGLNVAVNVHYPPTTTDWAPIATQVRDADPDLVIDNGLGVDAVNILQAMKQLNYTPKKMFALFPAPGPLLALGPAAEGLLSVSMFEPNKPTLAKLPPEATAIVDDYTKRATAANLPYKVFETQATASWNAWQILASGVTAAGGTDQKKMCDALHSKGADTTFSGHLTFDSKDHNFWPTTQTLKQIQSGDWVTVWPADKAAAPIK
;
A
#
# COMPACT_ATOMS: atom_id res chain seq x y z
N MET A 1 4.59 79.69 -47.25
CA MET A 1 3.96 80.85 -46.59
C MET A 1 3.77 80.53 -45.11
N ARG A 2 4.48 81.29 -44.28
CA ARG A 2 4.16 81.82 -42.95
C ARG A 2 3.68 80.82 -41.91
N THR A 3 4.60 80.39 -40.99
CA THR A 3 4.89 80.92 -39.65
C THR A 3 3.71 80.96 -38.67
N ARG A 4 3.84 80.24 -37.58
CA ARG A 4 4.22 80.81 -36.25
C ARG A 4 4.21 79.80 -35.15
N ALA A 5 5.28 79.76 -34.43
CA ALA A 5 5.43 79.10 -33.11
C ALA A 5 4.69 79.92 -32.04
N LEU A 6 4.27 79.28 -30.97
CA LEU A 6 4.07 79.91 -29.66
C LEU A 6 4.23 78.87 -28.53
N THR A 7 5.18 79.12 -27.72
CA THR A 7 5.54 78.58 -26.40
C THR A 7 4.57 79.03 -25.31
N ALA A 8 4.25 78.19 -24.34
CA ALA A 8 3.94 78.58 -22.96
C ALA A 8 3.85 77.32 -22.09
N LEU A 9 4.74 77.09 -21.26
CA LEU A 9 4.93 77.41 -19.83
C LEU A 9 4.17 76.48 -18.87
N ALA A 10 4.96 75.89 -18.02
CA ALA A 10 4.69 74.90 -16.96
C ALA A 10 3.71 75.39 -15.87
N ALA A 11 3.01 74.47 -15.27
CA ALA A 11 2.62 74.51 -13.86
C ALA A 11 2.53 73.10 -13.29
N ALA A 12 3.47 72.79 -12.42
CA ALA A 12 3.44 71.58 -11.58
C ALA A 12 2.42 71.75 -10.47
N VAL A 13 1.43 70.87 -10.40
CA VAL A 13 0.55 70.72 -9.22
C VAL A 13 0.85 69.35 -8.63
N ALA A 14 1.52 69.34 -7.49
CA ALA A 14 1.68 68.17 -6.65
C ALA A 14 0.33 67.86 -5.96
N MET A 15 -0.33 66.80 -6.34
CA MET A 15 -1.45 66.19 -5.61
C MET A 15 -0.90 65.06 -4.73
N THR A 16 -0.81 65.27 -3.45
CA THR A 16 -0.68 64.24 -2.43
C THR A 16 -1.98 63.47 -2.34
N VAL A 17 -1.94 62.24 -2.83
CA VAL A 17 -3.06 61.27 -2.64
C VAL A 17 -2.76 60.53 -1.33
N THR A 18 -3.50 60.88 -0.28
CA THR A 18 -3.61 60.10 0.94
C THR A 18 -4.38 58.81 0.60
N VAL A 19 -3.67 57.67 0.58
CA VAL A 19 -4.30 56.35 0.50
C VAL A 19 -4.88 56.03 1.88
N ALA A 20 -6.17 56.16 2.02
CA ALA A 20 -6.92 55.58 3.13
C ALA A 20 -6.86 54.04 3.02
N GLY A 21 -6.15 53.41 3.98
CA GLY A 21 -6.09 52.00 4.12
C GLY A 21 -7.50 51.40 4.39
N CYS A 22 -8.07 50.69 3.42
CA CYS A 22 -9.11 49.73 3.69
C CYS A 22 -8.46 48.45 4.21
N ASN A 23 -8.56 48.28 5.52
CA ASN A 23 -8.28 47.03 6.20
C ASN A 23 -9.32 45.99 5.70
N ARG A 24 -8.95 45.15 4.72
CA ARG A 24 -9.65 43.92 4.41
C ARG A 24 -8.99 42.84 5.23
N GLY A 25 -9.83 42.20 6.04
CA GLY A 25 -9.47 41.07 6.89
C GLY A 25 -8.64 40.05 6.13
N GLY A 26 -7.58 39.61 6.77
CA GLY A 26 -6.66 38.62 6.24
C GLY A 26 -7.37 37.29 6.07
N ASP A 27 -7.39 36.81 4.85
CA ASP A 27 -7.21 35.40 4.61
C ASP A 27 -5.70 35.22 4.75
N ASP A 28 -5.28 34.53 5.80
CA ASP A 28 -3.90 34.09 6.00
C ASP A 28 -3.53 33.15 4.86
N ASP A 29 -2.89 33.68 3.82
CA ASP A 29 -2.28 32.92 2.74
C ASP A 29 -1.01 32.27 3.31
N ALA A 30 -1.21 31.18 4.07
CA ALA A 30 -0.14 30.37 4.60
C ALA A 30 0.52 29.62 3.43
N GLY A 31 1.69 30.11 2.99
CA GLY A 31 2.59 29.41 2.08
C GLY A 31 2.83 30.08 0.74
N SER A 32 3.68 31.10 0.69
CA SER A 32 4.09 31.82 -0.54
C SER A 32 5.19 31.10 -1.36
N GLY A 33 5.23 29.76 -1.36
CA GLY A 33 6.15 28.97 -2.18
C GLY A 33 5.42 28.11 -3.21
N ASP A 34 6.09 27.77 -4.32
CA ASP A 34 5.56 26.79 -5.28
C ASP A 34 5.20 25.50 -4.56
N PRO A 35 4.14 24.77 -4.97
CA PRO A 35 3.76 23.50 -4.39
C PRO A 35 4.92 22.50 -4.38
N ILE A 36 4.95 21.60 -3.40
CA ILE A 36 5.81 20.40 -3.44
C ILE A 36 5.08 19.35 -4.27
N VAL A 37 5.65 18.97 -5.41
CA VAL A 37 5.04 17.99 -6.32
C VAL A 37 5.54 16.59 -5.99
N VAL A 38 4.62 15.69 -5.60
CA VAL A 38 4.90 14.27 -5.37
C VAL A 38 4.44 13.47 -6.57
N GLY A 39 5.37 12.78 -7.24
CA GLY A 39 5.07 11.91 -8.37
C GLY A 39 4.89 10.46 -7.95
N SER A 40 3.91 9.77 -8.52
CA SER A 40 3.76 8.32 -8.34
C SER A 40 2.96 7.68 -9.46
N THR A 41 2.96 6.34 -9.48
CA THR A 41 1.97 5.56 -10.21
C THR A 41 1.13 4.71 -9.28
N LEU A 42 -0.08 4.39 -9.69
CA LEU A 42 -0.90 3.32 -9.14
C LEU A 42 -1.58 2.56 -10.28
N SER A 43 -1.90 1.31 -10.05
CA SER A 43 -2.70 0.52 -10.98
C SER A 43 -4.18 0.96 -10.86
N LEU A 44 -4.60 1.95 -11.64
CA LEU A 44 -5.98 2.42 -11.66
C LEU A 44 -6.84 1.61 -12.62
N THR A 45 -6.18 0.84 -13.50
CA THR A 45 -6.78 -0.15 -14.41
C THR A 45 -6.00 -1.46 -14.35
N GLY A 46 -6.55 -2.55 -14.91
CA GLY A 46 -5.93 -3.87 -14.93
C GLY A 46 -6.18 -4.70 -13.66
N ALA A 47 -5.35 -5.73 -13.45
CA ALA A 47 -5.56 -6.75 -12.42
C ALA A 47 -5.53 -6.21 -10.97
N PHE A 48 -4.82 -5.12 -10.74
CA PHE A 48 -4.67 -4.51 -9.41
C PHE A 48 -5.56 -3.28 -9.18
N ALA A 49 -6.48 -2.98 -10.11
CA ALA A 49 -7.29 -1.75 -10.05
C ALA A 49 -8.10 -1.60 -8.75
N ALA A 50 -8.65 -2.70 -8.24
CA ALA A 50 -9.43 -2.69 -7.00
C ALA A 50 -8.58 -2.24 -5.80
N THR A 51 -7.33 -2.69 -5.70
CA THR A 51 -6.40 -2.29 -4.66
C THR A 51 -5.82 -0.90 -4.92
N GLY A 52 -5.51 -0.60 -6.19
CA GLY A 52 -5.06 0.73 -6.61
C GLY A 52 -6.04 1.84 -6.23
N ALA A 53 -7.34 1.58 -6.32
CA ALA A 53 -8.38 2.51 -5.90
C ALA A 53 -8.36 2.80 -4.38
N ILE A 54 -8.04 1.78 -3.55
CA ILE A 54 -7.88 1.94 -2.10
C ILE A 54 -6.69 2.85 -1.80
N HIS A 55 -5.54 2.58 -2.40
CA HIS A 55 -4.34 3.41 -2.23
C HIS A 55 -4.54 4.84 -2.70
N LYS A 56 -5.22 5.03 -3.85
CA LYS A 56 -5.55 6.35 -4.39
C LYS A 56 -6.37 7.15 -3.38
N LEU A 57 -7.47 6.57 -2.89
CA LEU A 57 -8.38 7.28 -1.99
C LEU A 57 -7.71 7.65 -0.66
N ALA A 58 -6.92 6.74 -0.08
CA ALA A 58 -6.17 6.99 1.14
C ALA A 58 -5.12 8.10 0.95
N GLY A 59 -4.41 8.09 -0.20
CA GLY A 59 -3.45 9.14 -0.53
C GLY A 59 -4.10 10.51 -0.77
N GLU A 60 -5.23 10.56 -1.47
CA GLU A 60 -6.00 11.79 -1.67
C GLU A 60 -6.48 12.38 -0.33
N GLU A 61 -7.03 11.55 0.56
CA GLU A 61 -7.42 12.00 1.89
C GLU A 61 -6.24 12.53 2.70
N PHE A 62 -5.09 11.83 2.66
CA PHE A 62 -3.88 12.28 3.34
C PHE A 62 -3.43 13.65 2.84
N VAL A 63 -3.32 13.83 1.52
CA VAL A 63 -2.88 15.10 0.90
C VAL A 63 -3.85 16.24 1.22
N ASP A 64 -5.15 15.99 1.18
CA ASP A 64 -6.16 16.99 1.54
C ASP A 64 -6.02 17.44 3.00
N ARG A 65 -5.88 16.49 3.94
CA ARG A 65 -5.68 16.80 5.37
C ARG A 65 -4.36 17.53 5.62
N LEU A 66 -3.29 17.09 4.97
CA LEU A 66 -1.99 17.73 5.05
C LEU A 66 -2.05 19.19 4.57
N ASN A 67 -2.70 19.43 3.43
CA ASN A 67 -2.86 20.77 2.88
C ASN A 67 -3.77 21.65 3.74
N ALA A 68 -4.82 21.08 4.33
CA ALA A 68 -5.67 21.79 5.28
C ALA A 68 -4.92 22.17 6.58
N ALA A 69 -3.88 21.40 6.95
CA ALA A 69 -3.02 21.69 8.09
C ALA A 69 -1.83 22.64 7.75
N GLY A 70 -1.79 23.22 6.53
CA GLY A 70 -0.73 24.15 6.11
C GLY A 70 0.36 23.52 5.21
N GLY A 71 0.19 22.28 4.78
CA GLY A 71 1.09 21.57 3.86
C GLY A 71 2.40 21.10 4.51
N LEU A 72 3.42 20.87 3.68
CA LEU A 72 4.77 20.53 4.13
C LEU A 72 5.65 21.78 4.13
N LEU A 73 6.23 22.10 5.27
CA LEU A 73 7.08 23.29 5.46
C LEU A 73 6.37 24.60 5.00
N GLY A 74 5.04 24.70 5.21
CA GLY A 74 4.25 25.84 4.78
C GLY A 74 3.93 25.89 3.29
N ARG A 75 4.23 24.84 2.52
CA ARG A 75 3.95 24.72 1.08
C ARG A 75 2.87 23.67 0.85
N LYS A 76 1.94 23.93 -0.07
CA LYS A 76 0.95 22.92 -0.50
C LYS A 76 1.66 21.73 -1.13
N VAL A 77 1.07 20.56 -0.99
CA VAL A 77 1.49 19.32 -1.67
C VAL A 77 0.55 19.05 -2.83
N GLU A 78 1.11 18.81 -4.00
CA GLU A 78 0.41 18.37 -5.20
C GLU A 78 0.79 16.93 -5.51
N TRP A 79 -0.19 16.04 -5.64
CA TRP A 79 0.04 14.65 -5.99
C TRP A 79 -0.18 14.40 -7.48
N LYS A 80 0.90 14.18 -8.23
CA LYS A 80 0.87 13.82 -9.63
C LYS A 80 0.82 12.31 -9.78
N LEU A 81 -0.40 11.77 -9.91
CA LEU A 81 -0.68 10.35 -10.02
C LEU A 81 -0.87 9.93 -11.48
N LEU A 82 -0.17 8.88 -11.92
CA LEU A 82 -0.30 8.27 -13.25
C LEU A 82 -0.80 6.82 -13.12
N ASP A 83 -1.54 6.34 -14.14
CA ASP A 83 -2.01 4.96 -14.23
C ASP A 83 -0.95 4.06 -14.86
N ASP A 84 -0.42 3.09 -14.12
CA ASP A 84 0.52 2.09 -14.62
C ASP A 84 -0.18 0.88 -15.29
N GLN A 85 -1.49 0.81 -15.22
CA GLN A 85 -2.32 -0.23 -15.85
C GLN A 85 -1.97 -1.65 -15.39
N SER A 86 -1.41 -1.81 -14.19
CA SER A 86 -0.89 -3.07 -13.65
C SER A 86 0.28 -3.65 -14.48
N ASP A 87 1.00 -2.80 -15.21
CA ASP A 87 2.08 -3.18 -16.12
C ASP A 87 3.43 -2.71 -15.57
N GLN A 88 4.26 -3.67 -15.16
CA GLN A 88 5.59 -3.41 -14.61
C GLN A 88 6.51 -2.63 -15.56
N ALA A 89 6.42 -2.85 -16.87
CA ALA A 89 7.26 -2.14 -17.85
C ALA A 89 6.87 -0.65 -17.94
N LYS A 90 5.58 -0.35 -17.84
CA LYS A 90 5.08 1.04 -17.80
C LYS A 90 5.54 1.79 -16.57
N VAL A 91 5.62 1.13 -15.41
CA VAL A 91 6.08 1.76 -14.16
C VAL A 91 7.43 2.42 -14.37
N SER A 92 8.43 1.70 -14.91
CA SER A 92 9.76 2.28 -15.16
C SER A 92 9.70 3.51 -16.08
N GLN A 93 8.93 3.45 -17.14
CA GLN A 93 8.77 4.56 -18.10
C GLN A 93 8.11 5.78 -17.46
N LEU A 94 7.09 5.55 -16.64
CA LEU A 94 6.34 6.62 -15.98
C LEU A 94 7.17 7.30 -14.89
N TYR A 95 7.96 6.55 -14.11
CA TYR A 95 8.87 7.15 -13.13
C TYR A 95 10.00 7.94 -13.79
N GLU A 96 10.56 7.46 -14.90
CA GLU A 96 11.51 8.25 -15.70
C GLU A 96 10.86 9.56 -16.18
N LYS A 97 9.62 9.50 -16.67
CA LYS A 97 8.87 10.68 -17.09
C LYS A 97 8.64 11.65 -15.93
N LEU A 98 8.17 11.16 -14.77
CA LEU A 98 7.93 12.00 -13.58
C LEU A 98 9.18 12.76 -13.16
N ILE A 99 10.36 12.12 -13.19
CA ILE A 99 11.62 12.73 -12.78
C ILE A 99 12.18 13.66 -13.88
N THR A 100 12.28 13.16 -15.12
CA THR A 100 13.05 13.86 -16.17
C THR A 100 12.25 14.90 -16.92
N GLN A 101 10.95 14.70 -17.11
CA GLN A 101 10.06 15.58 -17.87
C GLN A 101 9.19 16.43 -16.95
N ASP A 102 8.51 15.78 -16.02
CA ASP A 102 7.57 16.44 -15.11
C ASP A 102 8.27 17.15 -13.93
N LYS A 103 9.55 16.82 -13.67
CA LYS A 103 10.40 17.46 -12.65
C LYS A 103 9.79 17.46 -11.26
N VAL A 104 9.19 16.34 -10.84
CA VAL A 104 8.61 16.21 -9.51
C VAL A 104 9.68 16.34 -8.42
N ASP A 105 9.31 16.93 -7.29
CA ASP A 105 10.23 17.13 -6.14
C ASP A 105 10.47 15.81 -5.38
N LEU A 106 9.45 14.98 -5.27
CA LEU A 106 9.43 13.77 -4.44
C LEU A 106 8.77 12.62 -5.19
N LEU A 107 9.07 11.40 -4.75
CA LEU A 107 8.41 10.19 -5.24
C LEU A 107 7.65 9.47 -4.13
N MET A 108 6.52 8.86 -4.51
CA MET A 108 5.81 7.84 -3.76
C MET A 108 5.83 6.55 -4.56
N GLY A 109 6.09 5.41 -3.92
CA GLY A 109 6.12 4.10 -4.57
C GLY A 109 4.74 3.65 -5.06
N PRO A 110 4.70 2.77 -6.08
CA PRO A 110 3.46 2.16 -6.57
C PRO A 110 2.96 1.03 -5.68
N TYR A 111 1.87 0.39 -6.10
CA TYR A 111 1.38 -0.86 -5.49
C TYR A 111 1.99 -2.10 -6.18
N ALA A 112 2.10 -3.18 -5.42
CA ALA A 112 2.63 -4.51 -5.75
C ALA A 112 4.15 -4.58 -5.93
N THR A 113 4.74 -5.66 -5.39
CA THR A 113 6.21 -5.85 -5.38
C THR A 113 6.87 -5.69 -6.75
N PRO A 114 6.38 -6.27 -7.86
CA PRO A 114 7.03 -6.09 -9.17
C PRO A 114 7.10 -4.61 -9.59
N ASN A 115 6.01 -3.88 -9.37
CA ASN A 115 5.92 -2.45 -9.70
C ASN A 115 6.86 -1.63 -8.80
N ILE A 116 6.90 -1.94 -7.50
CA ILE A 116 7.79 -1.28 -6.53
C ILE A 116 9.26 -1.48 -6.92
N LEU A 117 9.66 -2.69 -7.28
CA LEU A 117 11.03 -2.98 -7.71
C LEU A 117 11.41 -2.19 -8.98
N SER A 118 10.47 -2.04 -9.92
CA SER A 118 10.69 -1.23 -11.13
C SER A 118 10.83 0.26 -10.81
N ALA A 119 9.98 0.79 -9.94
CA ALA A 119 10.08 2.17 -9.47
C ALA A 119 11.36 2.41 -8.66
N MET A 120 11.74 1.46 -7.79
CA MET A 120 12.95 1.51 -6.97
C MET A 120 14.21 1.60 -7.83
N ALA A 121 14.30 0.82 -8.92
CA ALA A 121 15.44 0.88 -9.83
C ALA A 121 15.58 2.26 -10.48
N VAL A 122 14.48 2.94 -10.80
CA VAL A 122 14.50 4.31 -11.32
C VAL A 122 14.86 5.31 -10.23
N ALA A 123 14.21 5.21 -9.05
CA ALA A 123 14.48 6.08 -7.91
C ALA A 123 15.96 6.02 -7.50
N GLN A 124 16.56 4.82 -7.45
CA GLN A 124 17.96 4.61 -7.15
C GLN A 124 18.90 5.30 -8.17
N ARG A 125 18.62 5.17 -9.49
CA ARG A 125 19.43 5.82 -10.53
C ARG A 125 19.45 7.34 -10.41
N HIS A 126 18.34 7.93 -9.97
CA HIS A 126 18.18 9.37 -9.83
C HIS A 126 18.38 9.88 -8.41
N GLY A 127 18.65 8.98 -7.45
CA GLY A 127 18.91 9.32 -6.05
C GLY A 127 17.68 9.80 -5.26
N TYR A 128 16.47 9.39 -5.67
CA TYR A 128 15.22 9.75 -4.96
C TYR A 128 14.93 8.82 -3.80
N VAL A 129 14.48 9.37 -2.68
CA VAL A 129 13.85 8.61 -1.58
C VAL A 129 12.54 8.00 -2.09
N LEU A 130 12.30 6.73 -1.75
CA LEU A 130 11.12 5.99 -2.19
C LEU A 130 10.41 5.33 -1.00
N PRO A 131 9.49 6.00 -0.30
CA PRO A 131 8.52 5.31 0.54
C PRO A 131 7.67 4.39 -0.34
N GLN A 132 7.42 3.17 0.11
CA GLN A 132 6.68 2.20 -0.70
C GLN A 132 5.66 1.43 0.14
N HIS A 133 4.55 1.01 -0.48
CA HIS A 133 3.40 0.48 0.24
C HIS A 133 3.62 -0.95 0.78
N THR A 134 3.97 -1.90 -0.09
CA THR A 134 3.71 -3.32 0.20
C THR A 134 4.70 -4.30 -0.46
N ALA A 135 5.97 -3.92 -0.67
CA ALA A 135 6.94 -4.86 -1.21
C ALA A 135 7.32 -5.92 -0.18
N VAL A 136 7.31 -7.20 -0.57
CA VAL A 136 7.63 -8.32 0.32
C VAL A 136 8.82 -9.14 -0.15
N LEU A 137 9.34 -8.94 -1.35
CA LEU A 137 10.53 -9.63 -1.85
C LEU A 137 11.80 -8.98 -1.26
N ALA A 138 11.98 -9.15 0.04
CA ALA A 138 13.04 -8.52 0.82
C ALA A 138 14.44 -8.62 0.18
N PRO A 139 14.90 -9.78 -0.33
CA PRO A 139 16.24 -9.88 -0.92
C PRO A 139 16.50 -8.97 -2.13
N GLN A 140 15.45 -8.44 -2.75
CA GLN A 140 15.57 -7.52 -3.88
C GLN A 140 15.37 -6.05 -3.49
N LEU A 141 15.05 -5.75 -2.23
CA LEU A 141 14.94 -4.39 -1.71
C LEU A 141 16.33 -3.86 -1.30
N THR A 142 17.22 -3.75 -2.27
CA THR A 142 18.64 -3.43 -2.04
C THR A 142 18.95 -1.93 -2.05
N TYR A 143 18.00 -1.09 -2.40
CA TYR A 143 18.18 0.36 -2.38
C TYR A 143 18.02 0.90 -0.96
N ASP A 144 19.04 1.56 -0.46
CA ASP A 144 19.10 2.03 0.92
C ASP A 144 18.07 3.12 1.25
N CYS A 145 17.70 3.94 0.28
CA CYS A 145 16.71 5.01 0.46
C CYS A 145 15.28 4.61 0.01
N GLN A 146 14.93 3.31 0.06
CA GLN A 146 13.56 2.84 0.00
C GLN A 146 13.03 2.54 1.41
N PHE A 147 11.77 2.85 1.71
CA PHE A 147 11.22 2.73 3.05
C PHE A 147 9.84 2.06 3.01
N PRO A 148 9.72 0.82 3.52
CA PRO A 148 8.47 0.07 3.48
C PRO A 148 7.47 0.60 4.51
N ALA A 149 6.24 0.83 4.08
CA ALA A 149 5.15 1.31 4.93
C ALA A 149 4.35 0.17 5.59
N TRP A 150 4.57 -1.05 5.14
CA TRP A 150 4.06 -2.27 5.77
C TRP A 150 5.24 -3.23 5.98
N SER A 151 5.61 -3.45 7.24
CA SER A 151 6.68 -4.37 7.57
C SER A 151 6.13 -5.76 7.88
N ILE A 152 6.65 -6.73 7.13
CA ILE A 152 6.45 -8.16 7.38
C ILE A 152 7.75 -8.77 7.96
N GLY A 153 8.70 -7.91 8.30
CA GLY A 153 10.05 -8.27 8.74
C GLY A 153 10.98 -8.66 7.58
N PRO A 154 12.26 -8.92 7.86
CA PRO A 154 13.27 -9.19 6.83
C PRO A 154 13.11 -10.56 6.14
N ASN A 155 12.34 -11.48 6.73
CA ASN A 155 12.12 -12.84 6.23
C ASN A 155 10.64 -13.17 6.03
N PRO A 156 9.91 -12.46 5.15
CA PRO A 156 8.47 -12.67 4.93
C PRO A 156 8.14 -14.10 4.49
N ASN A 157 9.03 -14.74 3.72
CA ASN A 157 8.92 -16.12 3.25
C ASN A 157 8.90 -17.16 4.39
N GLN A 158 9.45 -16.83 5.54
CA GLN A 158 9.39 -17.67 6.74
C GLN A 158 8.29 -17.21 7.70
N PHE A 159 8.15 -15.91 7.89
CA PHE A 159 7.21 -15.35 8.86
C PHE A 159 5.75 -15.64 8.50
N ILE A 160 5.35 -15.36 7.26
CA ILE A 160 3.95 -15.55 6.82
C ILE A 160 3.50 -17.02 6.94
N PRO A 161 4.23 -18.02 6.38
CA PRO A 161 3.80 -19.41 6.50
C PRO A 161 3.82 -19.91 7.95
N ASN A 162 4.82 -19.54 8.76
CA ASN A 162 4.83 -19.93 10.15
C ASN A 162 3.62 -19.38 10.91
N GLN A 163 3.30 -18.09 10.72
CA GLN A 163 2.12 -17.48 11.33
C GLN A 163 0.81 -18.18 10.92
N LEU A 164 0.68 -18.53 9.63
CA LEU A 164 -0.47 -19.29 9.14
C LEU A 164 -0.58 -20.66 9.80
N PHE A 165 0.50 -21.44 9.76
CA PHE A 165 0.49 -22.80 10.29
C PHE A 165 0.34 -22.83 11.82
N ASP A 166 0.90 -21.87 12.55
CA ASP A 166 0.69 -21.74 13.99
C ASP A 166 -0.78 -21.45 14.30
N ALA A 167 -1.40 -20.55 13.54
CA ALA A 167 -2.81 -20.21 13.71
C ALA A 167 -3.74 -21.40 13.43
N VAL A 168 -3.57 -22.10 12.30
CA VAL A 168 -4.44 -23.24 11.96
C VAL A 168 -4.16 -24.49 12.81
N ALA A 169 -2.99 -24.59 13.45
CA ALA A 169 -2.70 -25.64 14.42
C ALA A 169 -3.54 -25.54 15.69
N THR A 170 -4.11 -24.37 16.00
CA THR A 170 -5.00 -24.16 17.16
C THR A 170 -6.43 -24.62 16.92
N LEU A 171 -6.78 -24.96 15.68
CA LEU A 171 -8.11 -25.42 15.33
C LEU A 171 -8.42 -26.79 15.97
N PRO A 172 -9.70 -27.09 16.28
CA PRO A 172 -10.08 -28.40 16.82
C PRO A 172 -9.66 -29.58 15.94
N THR A 173 -9.59 -29.35 14.61
CA THR A 173 -9.09 -30.31 13.64
C THR A 173 -8.05 -29.60 12.76
N PRO A 174 -6.74 -29.64 13.16
CA PRO A 174 -5.69 -29.03 12.37
C PRO A 174 -5.56 -29.66 10.99
N PRO A 175 -5.29 -28.87 9.94
CA PRO A 175 -5.04 -29.39 8.58
C PRO A 175 -3.85 -30.34 8.56
N LYS A 176 -3.97 -31.44 7.78
CA LYS A 176 -2.89 -32.41 7.54
C LYS A 176 -2.54 -32.53 6.05
N LYS A 177 -3.53 -32.37 5.19
CA LYS A 177 -3.40 -32.39 3.73
C LYS A 177 -3.63 -30.98 3.18
N ILE A 178 -2.68 -30.47 2.41
CA ILE A 178 -2.76 -29.11 1.86
C ILE A 178 -2.62 -29.10 0.34
N ALA A 179 -3.20 -28.09 -0.29
CA ALA A 179 -2.92 -27.66 -1.64
C ALA A 179 -2.20 -26.32 -1.61
N VAL A 180 -1.13 -26.18 -2.37
CA VAL A 180 -0.37 -24.93 -2.54
C VAL A 180 -0.47 -24.49 -3.98
N LEU A 181 -1.04 -23.30 -4.19
CA LEU A 181 -1.23 -22.67 -5.49
C LEU A 181 -0.39 -21.40 -5.48
N THR A 182 0.52 -21.26 -6.41
CA THR A 182 1.51 -20.18 -6.38
C THR A 182 1.50 -19.41 -7.69
N SER A 183 1.18 -18.12 -7.62
CA SER A 183 1.42 -17.20 -8.73
C SER A 183 2.92 -17.07 -8.99
N GLN A 184 3.34 -17.16 -10.25
CA GLN A 184 4.73 -16.93 -10.65
C GLN A 184 5.14 -15.44 -10.58
N SER A 185 4.39 -14.61 -9.86
CA SER A 185 4.82 -13.27 -9.47
C SER A 185 5.93 -13.38 -8.42
N GLY A 186 6.91 -12.47 -8.46
CA GLY A 186 8.09 -12.55 -7.59
C GLY A 186 7.77 -12.63 -6.10
N SER A 187 6.76 -11.87 -5.62
CA SER A 187 6.36 -11.87 -4.21
C SER A 187 5.68 -13.18 -3.77
N ALA A 188 4.80 -13.72 -4.60
CA ALA A 188 4.08 -14.95 -4.31
C ALA A 188 5.01 -16.16 -4.33
N ALA A 189 5.85 -16.25 -5.35
CA ALA A 189 6.86 -17.30 -5.47
C ALA A 189 7.87 -17.23 -4.30
N PHE A 190 8.27 -16.02 -3.86
CA PHE A 190 9.15 -15.86 -2.72
C PHE A 190 8.56 -16.43 -1.42
N VAL A 191 7.28 -16.13 -1.14
CA VAL A 191 6.60 -16.65 0.07
C VAL A 191 6.41 -18.17 -0.01
N SER A 192 6.18 -18.71 -1.21
CA SER A 192 5.97 -20.15 -1.43
C SER A 192 7.26 -20.96 -1.40
N ASP A 193 8.26 -20.53 -2.17
CA ASP A 193 9.42 -21.34 -2.57
C ASP A 193 10.75 -20.83 -2.02
N GLY A 194 10.77 -19.60 -1.46
CA GLY A 194 12.00 -18.91 -1.08
C GLY A 194 12.65 -18.16 -2.25
N PHE A 195 13.92 -17.72 -2.08
CA PHE A 195 14.65 -16.95 -3.08
C PHE A 195 16.13 -17.37 -3.12
N GLY A 196 16.68 -17.53 -4.31
CA GLY A 196 18.08 -17.94 -4.49
C GLY A 196 18.37 -19.30 -3.84
N ASP A 197 19.35 -19.34 -2.94
CA ASP A 197 19.73 -20.56 -2.18
C ASP A 197 18.86 -20.74 -0.93
N ASP A 198 18.19 -19.70 -0.43
CA ASP A 198 17.19 -19.81 0.64
C ASP A 198 15.89 -20.38 0.08
N LYS A 199 15.64 -21.65 0.37
CA LYS A 199 14.41 -22.36 -0.02
C LYS A 199 13.34 -22.35 1.07
N ALA A 200 13.50 -21.52 2.10
CA ALA A 200 12.46 -21.36 3.10
C ALA A 200 11.21 -20.72 2.49
N GLY A 201 10.06 -21.30 2.76
CA GLY A 201 8.77 -20.86 2.25
C GLY A 201 7.67 -21.83 2.65
N VAL A 202 6.44 -21.63 2.15
CA VAL A 202 5.29 -22.49 2.47
C VAL A 202 5.62 -23.97 2.28
N LEU A 203 6.26 -24.33 1.16
CA LEU A 203 6.52 -25.74 0.83
C LEU A 203 7.49 -26.42 1.77
N SER A 204 8.63 -25.77 2.09
CA SER A 204 9.62 -26.34 3.01
C SER A 204 9.10 -26.39 4.44
N ILE A 205 8.44 -25.31 4.91
CA ILE A 205 7.88 -25.23 6.25
C ILE A 205 6.75 -26.25 6.44
N ALA A 206 5.89 -26.43 5.43
CA ALA A 206 4.85 -27.45 5.46
C ALA A 206 5.46 -28.86 5.62
N LYS A 207 6.53 -29.16 4.87
CA LYS A 207 7.26 -30.44 4.97
C LYS A 207 7.85 -30.62 6.37
N ASP A 208 8.50 -29.61 6.91
CA ASP A 208 9.13 -29.66 8.25
C ASP A 208 8.09 -29.86 9.36
N ARG A 209 6.87 -29.40 9.14
CA ARG A 209 5.72 -29.60 10.04
C ARG A 209 4.98 -30.93 9.78
N GLY A 210 5.44 -31.78 8.85
CA GLY A 210 4.87 -33.06 8.54
C GLY A 210 3.52 -32.98 7.78
N LEU A 211 3.24 -31.86 7.12
CA LEU A 211 2.03 -31.69 6.30
C LEU A 211 2.18 -32.38 4.94
N ASN A 212 1.11 -33.03 4.48
CA ASN A 212 1.05 -33.66 3.15
C ASN A 212 0.67 -32.60 2.10
N VAL A 213 1.60 -32.19 1.26
CA VAL A 213 1.35 -31.34 0.09
C VAL A 213 0.81 -32.19 -1.04
N ALA A 214 -0.50 -32.34 -1.13
CA ALA A 214 -1.19 -33.15 -2.14
C ALA A 214 -1.30 -32.49 -3.52
N VAL A 215 -1.30 -31.15 -3.55
CA VAL A 215 -1.30 -30.34 -4.78
C VAL A 215 -0.24 -29.25 -4.62
N ASN A 216 0.59 -29.11 -5.64
CA ASN A 216 1.54 -28.00 -5.77
C ASN A 216 1.51 -27.51 -7.21
N VAL A 217 0.90 -26.36 -7.44
CA VAL A 217 0.72 -25.77 -8.77
C VAL A 217 1.29 -24.37 -8.81
N HIS A 218 2.18 -24.13 -9.77
CA HIS A 218 2.61 -22.79 -10.13
C HIS A 218 1.86 -22.33 -11.38
N TYR A 219 1.32 -21.11 -11.35
CA TYR A 219 0.56 -20.54 -12.45
C TYR A 219 1.06 -19.14 -12.85
N PRO A 220 1.04 -18.81 -14.16
CA PRO A 220 1.39 -17.47 -14.63
C PRO A 220 0.45 -16.40 -14.05
N PRO A 221 0.95 -15.16 -13.74
CA PRO A 221 0.10 -14.05 -13.32
C PRO A 221 -0.98 -13.64 -14.35
N THR A 222 -0.82 -14.09 -15.59
CA THR A 222 -1.77 -13.87 -16.70
C THR A 222 -2.79 -14.99 -16.88
N THR A 223 -2.90 -15.91 -15.92
CA THR A 223 -3.84 -17.03 -15.97
C THR A 223 -5.28 -16.54 -16.08
N THR A 224 -6.01 -17.06 -17.07
CA THR A 224 -7.44 -16.79 -17.30
C THR A 224 -8.30 -18.04 -17.17
N ASP A 225 -7.73 -19.23 -17.42
CA ASP A 225 -8.41 -20.51 -17.24
C ASP A 225 -8.00 -21.15 -15.92
N TRP A 226 -8.90 -21.10 -14.95
CA TRP A 226 -8.71 -21.62 -13.59
C TRP A 226 -9.29 -23.00 -13.36
N ALA A 227 -10.05 -23.54 -14.34
CA ALA A 227 -10.71 -24.84 -14.21
C ALA A 227 -9.75 -26.01 -14.01
N PRO A 228 -8.57 -26.10 -14.67
CA PRO A 228 -7.62 -27.18 -14.43
C PRO A 228 -7.04 -27.16 -13.01
N ILE A 229 -6.78 -25.98 -12.45
CA ILE A 229 -6.28 -25.82 -11.07
C ILE A 229 -7.36 -26.22 -10.07
N ALA A 230 -8.57 -25.69 -10.24
CA ALA A 230 -9.71 -26.02 -9.37
C ALA A 230 -10.05 -27.53 -9.40
N THR A 231 -9.89 -28.18 -10.56
CA THR A 231 -10.09 -29.64 -10.72
C THR A 231 -9.08 -30.43 -9.89
N GLN A 232 -7.78 -30.08 -9.95
CA GLN A 232 -6.74 -30.74 -9.16
C GLN A 232 -7.00 -30.60 -7.66
N VAL A 233 -7.41 -29.40 -7.20
CA VAL A 233 -7.74 -29.16 -5.80
C VAL A 233 -8.95 -29.98 -5.36
N ARG A 234 -10.04 -29.99 -6.14
CA ARG A 234 -11.23 -30.79 -5.86
C ARG A 234 -10.90 -32.30 -5.75
N ASP A 235 -10.14 -32.83 -6.70
CA ASP A 235 -9.84 -34.26 -6.75
C ASP A 235 -8.90 -34.68 -5.60
N ALA A 236 -8.05 -33.74 -5.14
CA ALA A 236 -7.23 -33.99 -3.97
C ALA A 236 -7.98 -33.80 -2.64
N ASP A 237 -9.06 -33.04 -2.59
CA ASP A 237 -9.84 -32.70 -1.39
C ASP A 237 -8.95 -32.36 -0.16
N PRO A 238 -8.16 -31.29 -0.21
CA PRO A 238 -7.26 -30.91 0.87
C PRO A 238 -8.02 -30.34 2.08
N ASP A 239 -7.39 -30.36 3.25
CA ASP A 239 -7.93 -29.75 4.46
C ASP A 239 -7.74 -28.23 4.46
N LEU A 240 -6.68 -27.73 3.76
CA LEU A 240 -6.39 -26.32 3.59
C LEU A 240 -5.85 -26.07 2.16
N VAL A 241 -6.45 -25.11 1.48
CA VAL A 241 -5.92 -24.54 0.25
C VAL A 241 -5.14 -23.28 0.58
N ILE A 242 -3.90 -23.18 0.14
CA ILE A 242 -3.05 -22.00 0.27
C ILE A 242 -2.87 -21.40 -1.12
N ASP A 243 -3.47 -20.25 -1.35
CA ASP A 243 -3.30 -19.45 -2.56
C ASP A 243 -2.27 -18.35 -2.28
N ASN A 244 -1.04 -18.58 -2.72
CA ASN A 244 -0.02 -17.54 -2.79
C ASN A 244 -0.23 -16.74 -4.09
N GLY A 245 -1.35 -16.02 -4.14
CA GLY A 245 -1.78 -15.18 -5.25
C GLY A 245 -1.89 -13.71 -4.87
N LEU A 246 -2.19 -12.88 -5.85
CA LEU A 246 -2.35 -11.43 -5.71
C LEU A 246 -3.67 -10.96 -6.31
N GLY A 247 -4.19 -9.86 -5.80
CA GLY A 247 -5.35 -9.21 -6.40
C GLY A 247 -6.58 -10.10 -6.46
N VAL A 248 -7.02 -10.47 -7.67
CA VAL A 248 -8.25 -11.25 -7.90
C VAL A 248 -8.03 -12.75 -8.07
N ASP A 249 -6.81 -13.26 -7.87
CA ASP A 249 -6.49 -14.68 -8.06
C ASP A 249 -7.39 -15.58 -7.19
N ALA A 250 -7.49 -15.29 -5.89
CA ALA A 250 -8.34 -16.02 -4.96
C ALA A 250 -9.83 -15.98 -5.38
N VAL A 251 -10.30 -14.88 -5.94
CA VAL A 251 -11.67 -14.74 -6.46
C VAL A 251 -11.89 -15.70 -7.61
N ASN A 252 -10.98 -15.72 -8.58
CA ASN A 252 -11.06 -16.55 -9.77
C ASN A 252 -11.00 -18.05 -9.42
N ILE A 253 -10.09 -18.43 -8.51
CA ILE A 253 -9.95 -19.80 -8.01
C ILE A 253 -11.26 -20.26 -7.33
N LEU A 254 -11.83 -19.45 -6.43
CA LEU A 254 -13.08 -19.77 -5.74
C LEU A 254 -14.27 -19.88 -6.70
N GLN A 255 -14.33 -19.00 -7.71
CA GLN A 255 -15.38 -19.09 -8.75
C GLN A 255 -15.25 -20.38 -9.58
N ALA A 256 -14.04 -20.76 -9.97
CA ALA A 256 -13.80 -22.00 -10.69
C ALA A 256 -14.16 -23.25 -9.84
N MET A 257 -13.80 -23.25 -8.54
CA MET A 257 -14.21 -24.31 -7.61
C MET A 257 -15.73 -24.40 -7.47
N LYS A 258 -16.42 -23.26 -7.37
CA LYS A 258 -17.88 -23.19 -7.30
C LYS A 258 -18.53 -23.78 -8.57
N GLN A 259 -17.98 -23.53 -9.75
CA GLN A 259 -18.47 -24.14 -11.01
C GLN A 259 -18.34 -25.66 -11.01
N LEU A 260 -17.38 -26.21 -10.25
CA LEU A 260 -17.21 -27.65 -10.05
C LEU A 260 -18.03 -28.21 -8.88
N ASN A 261 -18.93 -27.42 -8.28
CA ASN A 261 -19.67 -27.75 -7.06
C ASN A 261 -18.75 -28.17 -5.90
N TYR A 262 -17.57 -27.58 -5.79
CA TYR A 262 -16.59 -27.81 -4.74
C TYR A 262 -16.42 -26.56 -3.88
N THR A 263 -16.40 -26.73 -2.57
CA THR A 263 -16.10 -25.68 -1.58
C THR A 263 -14.90 -26.15 -0.77
N PRO A 264 -13.80 -25.39 -0.72
CA PRO A 264 -12.65 -25.76 0.09
C PRO A 264 -13.01 -25.75 1.58
N LYS A 265 -12.53 -26.74 2.35
CA LYS A 265 -12.77 -26.85 3.80
C LYS A 265 -12.22 -25.63 4.54
N LYS A 266 -11.01 -25.20 4.15
CA LYS A 266 -10.35 -23.96 4.57
C LYS A 266 -9.53 -23.41 3.44
N MET A 267 -9.38 -22.08 3.39
CA MET A 267 -8.54 -21.42 2.41
C MET A 267 -7.78 -20.27 3.05
N PHE A 268 -6.54 -20.09 2.62
CA PHE A 268 -5.75 -18.90 2.85
C PHE A 268 -5.42 -18.27 1.51
N ALA A 269 -5.54 -16.94 1.42
CA ALA A 269 -5.11 -16.15 0.28
C ALA A 269 -4.11 -15.09 0.75
N LEU A 270 -2.96 -14.98 0.05
CA LEU A 270 -1.84 -14.17 0.52
C LEU A 270 -2.16 -12.67 0.50
N PHE A 271 -2.47 -12.10 -0.67
CA PHE A 271 -2.77 -10.67 -0.84
C PHE A 271 -3.98 -10.46 -1.75
N PRO A 272 -5.17 -10.91 -1.35
CA PRO A 272 -6.36 -10.80 -2.17
C PRO A 272 -6.88 -9.36 -2.20
N ALA A 273 -7.54 -8.99 -3.30
CA ALA A 273 -8.35 -7.78 -3.36
C ALA A 273 -9.58 -7.93 -2.44
N PRO A 274 -9.71 -7.13 -1.37
CA PRO A 274 -10.68 -7.41 -0.32
C PRO A 274 -12.14 -7.29 -0.79
N GLY A 275 -12.47 -6.26 -1.56
CA GLY A 275 -13.84 -6.03 -2.02
C GLY A 275 -14.38 -7.11 -2.96
N PRO A 276 -13.70 -7.45 -4.07
CA PRO A 276 -14.10 -8.52 -4.96
C PRO A 276 -14.24 -9.88 -4.25
N LEU A 277 -13.39 -10.15 -3.25
CA LEU A 277 -13.46 -11.40 -2.50
C LEU A 277 -14.69 -11.45 -1.59
N LEU A 278 -14.99 -10.39 -0.85
CA LEU A 278 -16.19 -10.30 -0.01
C LEU A 278 -17.48 -10.36 -0.83
N ALA A 279 -17.47 -9.86 -2.07
CA ALA A 279 -18.61 -9.95 -2.98
C ALA A 279 -19.01 -11.39 -3.37
N LEU A 280 -18.15 -12.39 -3.13
CA LEU A 280 -18.49 -13.81 -3.31
C LEU A 280 -19.43 -14.34 -2.21
N GLY A 281 -19.64 -13.58 -1.14
CA GLY A 281 -20.53 -13.94 -0.04
C GLY A 281 -20.13 -15.27 0.62
N PRO A 282 -21.07 -16.23 0.77
CA PRO A 282 -20.79 -17.50 1.45
C PRO A 282 -19.63 -18.32 0.88
N ALA A 283 -19.28 -18.12 -0.39
CA ALA A 283 -18.16 -18.86 -1.01
C ALA A 283 -16.77 -18.40 -0.48
N ALA A 284 -16.69 -17.21 0.12
CA ALA A 284 -15.47 -16.70 0.73
C ALA A 284 -15.48 -16.80 2.27
N GLU A 285 -16.58 -17.25 2.87
CA GLU A 285 -16.69 -17.37 4.34
C GLU A 285 -15.60 -18.30 4.89
N GLY A 286 -14.95 -17.88 5.97
CA GLY A 286 -13.85 -18.63 6.60
C GLY A 286 -12.48 -18.48 5.94
N LEU A 287 -12.36 -17.76 4.80
CA LEU A 287 -11.08 -17.53 4.15
C LEU A 287 -10.16 -16.67 5.04
N LEU A 288 -8.90 -17.10 5.16
CA LEU A 288 -7.84 -16.43 5.90
C LEU A 288 -6.98 -15.56 4.99
N SER A 289 -6.44 -14.49 5.52
CA SER A 289 -5.42 -13.67 4.84
C SER A 289 -4.53 -12.95 5.84
N VAL A 290 -3.43 -12.37 5.35
CA VAL A 290 -2.57 -11.48 6.14
C VAL A 290 -3.23 -10.11 6.33
N SER A 291 -2.89 -9.45 7.44
CA SER A 291 -3.32 -8.09 7.73
C SER A 291 -2.28 -7.34 8.56
N MET A 292 -2.24 -6.03 8.48
CA MET A 292 -1.55 -5.18 9.45
C MET A 292 -2.54 -4.37 10.30
N PHE A 293 -3.72 -4.13 9.78
CA PHE A 293 -4.73 -3.29 10.41
C PHE A 293 -6.14 -3.63 9.91
N GLU A 294 -7.05 -3.79 10.85
CA GLU A 294 -8.50 -3.81 10.61
C GLU A 294 -9.18 -2.85 11.60
N PRO A 295 -10.11 -1.99 11.15
CA PRO A 295 -10.65 -0.88 11.94
C PRO A 295 -11.76 -1.33 12.90
N ASN A 296 -11.47 -2.28 13.79
CA ASN A 296 -12.40 -2.65 14.84
C ASN A 296 -12.28 -1.72 16.06
N LYS A 297 -13.35 -1.60 16.86
CA LYS A 297 -13.39 -0.71 18.02
C LYS A 297 -12.24 -0.92 19.03
N PRO A 298 -11.88 -2.16 19.43
CA PRO A 298 -10.74 -2.38 20.32
C PRO A 298 -9.40 -1.91 19.75
N THR A 299 -9.20 -2.03 18.43
CA THR A 299 -7.99 -1.55 17.76
C THR A 299 -7.95 -0.03 17.74
N LEU A 300 -9.03 0.62 17.31
CA LEU A 300 -9.12 2.07 17.24
C LEU A 300 -8.97 2.74 18.61
N ALA A 301 -9.50 2.13 19.67
CA ALA A 301 -9.39 2.66 21.03
C ALA A 301 -7.93 2.73 21.57
N LYS A 302 -6.98 2.02 20.94
CA LYS A 302 -5.56 2.02 21.31
C LYS A 302 -4.74 3.01 20.48
N LEU A 303 -5.34 3.63 19.46
CA LEU A 303 -4.70 4.58 18.56
C LEU A 303 -5.00 6.03 18.95
N PRO A 304 -4.23 7.00 18.44
CA PRO A 304 -4.55 8.41 18.61
C PRO A 304 -5.98 8.75 18.15
N PRO A 305 -6.64 9.74 18.77
CA PRO A 305 -8.04 10.08 18.44
C PRO A 305 -8.29 10.39 16.95
N GLU A 306 -7.31 10.94 16.26
CA GLU A 306 -7.40 11.24 14.82
C GLU A 306 -7.55 9.97 13.97
N ALA A 307 -7.09 8.80 14.42
CA ALA A 307 -7.23 7.54 13.68
C ALA A 307 -8.69 7.21 13.37
N THR A 308 -9.59 7.43 14.32
CA THR A 308 -11.03 7.23 14.10
C THR A 308 -11.58 8.21 13.07
N ALA A 309 -11.19 9.48 13.14
CA ALA A 309 -11.64 10.50 12.20
C ALA A 309 -11.14 10.22 10.75
N ILE A 310 -9.94 9.66 10.61
CA ILE A 310 -9.39 9.23 9.31
C ILE A 310 -10.22 8.06 8.77
N VAL A 311 -10.43 7.02 9.56
CA VAL A 311 -11.22 5.84 9.16
C VAL A 311 -12.64 6.22 8.72
N ASP A 312 -13.29 7.10 9.48
CA ASP A 312 -14.65 7.57 9.20
C ASP A 312 -14.71 8.40 7.91
N ASP A 313 -13.73 9.29 7.68
CA ASP A 313 -13.69 10.13 6.49
C ASP A 313 -13.39 9.30 5.23
N TYR A 314 -12.43 8.37 5.33
CA TYR A 314 -12.18 7.41 4.26
C TYR A 314 -13.45 6.64 3.87
N THR A 315 -14.20 6.13 4.86
CA THR A 315 -15.44 5.38 4.62
C THR A 315 -16.49 6.24 3.89
N LYS A 316 -16.61 7.52 4.26
CA LYS A 316 -17.49 8.48 3.57
C LYS A 316 -17.03 8.71 2.12
N ARG A 317 -15.74 8.97 1.91
CA ARG A 317 -15.15 9.16 0.57
C ARG A 317 -15.30 7.92 -0.29
N ALA A 318 -15.02 6.73 0.23
CA ALA A 318 -15.19 5.46 -0.46
C ALA A 318 -16.65 5.19 -0.85
N THR A 319 -17.59 5.61 0.01
CA THR A 319 -19.03 5.53 -0.27
C THR A 319 -19.43 6.48 -1.37
N ALA A 320 -18.99 7.73 -1.31
CA ALA A 320 -19.26 8.75 -2.33
C ALA A 320 -18.67 8.37 -3.70
N ALA A 321 -17.47 7.77 -3.72
CA ALA A 321 -16.80 7.26 -4.91
C ALA A 321 -17.36 5.92 -5.41
N ASN A 322 -18.34 5.34 -4.70
CA ASN A 322 -18.93 4.03 -4.98
C ASN A 322 -17.89 2.92 -5.14
N LEU A 323 -16.83 2.94 -4.28
CA LEU A 323 -15.83 1.87 -4.30
C LEU A 323 -16.47 0.53 -3.91
N PRO A 324 -16.01 -0.59 -4.49
CA PRO A 324 -16.48 -1.93 -4.14
C PRO A 324 -16.21 -2.28 -2.66
N TYR A 325 -15.13 -1.73 -2.08
CA TYR A 325 -14.76 -1.91 -0.69
C TYR A 325 -14.56 -0.55 -0.02
N LYS A 326 -15.22 -0.34 1.12
CA LYS A 326 -15.35 0.98 1.75
C LYS A 326 -14.63 1.09 3.08
N VAL A 327 -13.95 0.02 3.50
CA VAL A 327 -13.29 -0.04 4.80
C VAL A 327 -11.84 0.43 4.67
N PHE A 328 -11.42 1.29 5.60
CA PHE A 328 -10.02 1.66 5.77
C PHE A 328 -9.30 0.48 6.43
N GLU A 329 -8.59 -0.32 5.65
CA GLU A 329 -7.96 -1.55 6.11
C GLU A 329 -6.45 -1.56 5.77
N THR A 330 -5.84 -2.71 5.82
CA THR A 330 -4.40 -2.91 5.59
C THR A 330 -3.82 -2.11 4.42
N GLN A 331 -4.46 -2.08 3.25
CA GLN A 331 -3.92 -1.39 2.08
C GLN A 331 -4.02 0.14 2.22
N ALA A 332 -5.15 0.62 2.76
CA ALA A 332 -5.32 2.04 3.07
C ALA A 332 -4.32 2.50 4.13
N THR A 333 -4.10 1.66 5.17
CA THR A 333 -3.11 1.91 6.22
C THR A 333 -1.69 1.96 5.67
N ALA A 334 -1.32 1.04 4.78
CA ALA A 334 -0.01 1.03 4.14
C ALA A 334 0.21 2.31 3.30
N SER A 335 -0.81 2.75 2.57
CA SER A 335 -0.77 4.02 1.84
C SER A 335 -0.58 5.20 2.79
N TRP A 336 -1.37 5.26 3.86
CA TRP A 336 -1.28 6.32 4.87
C TRP A 336 0.11 6.41 5.51
N ASN A 337 0.64 5.26 5.95
CA ASN A 337 2.00 5.19 6.52
C ASN A 337 3.06 5.65 5.51
N ALA A 338 2.95 5.27 4.24
CA ALA A 338 3.90 5.69 3.20
C ALA A 338 3.94 7.22 3.04
N TRP A 339 2.77 7.86 3.07
CA TRP A 339 2.67 9.31 3.06
C TRP A 339 3.25 9.96 4.32
N GLN A 340 3.04 9.35 5.51
CA GLN A 340 3.63 9.84 6.75
C GLN A 340 5.14 9.66 6.78
N ILE A 341 5.69 8.58 6.23
CA ILE A 341 7.13 8.39 6.05
C ILE A 341 7.69 9.49 5.16
N LEU A 342 7.06 9.79 4.02
CA LEU A 342 7.49 10.86 3.13
C LEU A 342 7.48 12.22 3.84
N ALA A 343 6.38 12.55 4.51
CA ALA A 343 6.23 13.80 5.23
C ALA A 343 7.25 13.94 6.37
N SER A 344 7.52 12.84 7.11
CA SER A 344 8.55 12.81 8.16
C SER A 344 9.94 13.07 7.59
N GLY A 345 10.28 12.47 6.45
CA GLY A 345 11.55 12.70 5.76
C GLY A 345 11.74 14.17 5.37
N VAL A 346 10.73 14.77 4.74
CA VAL A 346 10.75 16.21 4.34
C VAL A 346 10.90 17.13 5.56
N THR A 347 10.10 16.88 6.59
CA THR A 347 10.10 17.70 7.82
C THR A 347 11.44 17.59 8.54
N ALA A 348 11.97 16.38 8.69
CA ALA A 348 13.22 16.14 9.40
C ALA A 348 14.46 16.64 8.64
N ALA A 349 14.40 16.67 7.30
CA ALA A 349 15.44 17.25 6.43
C ALA A 349 15.34 18.77 6.30
N GLY A 350 14.20 19.36 6.64
CA GLY A 350 13.91 20.79 6.43
C GLY A 350 13.81 21.18 4.96
N GLY A 351 13.41 20.24 4.08
CA GLY A 351 13.31 20.44 2.64
C GLY A 351 13.19 19.12 1.85
N THR A 352 13.28 19.23 0.52
CA THR A 352 13.14 18.10 -0.42
C THR A 352 14.49 17.51 -0.89
N ASP A 353 15.60 17.83 -0.19
CA ASP A 353 16.91 17.24 -0.49
C ASP A 353 16.89 15.75 -0.18
N GLN A 354 17.04 14.93 -1.21
CA GLN A 354 16.85 13.50 -1.14
C GLN A 354 17.84 12.81 -0.19
N LYS A 355 19.11 13.25 -0.21
CA LYS A 355 20.12 12.68 0.68
C LYS A 355 19.80 12.98 2.14
N LYS A 356 19.47 14.24 2.46
CA LYS A 356 19.10 14.63 3.82
C LYS A 356 17.84 13.89 4.30
N MET A 357 16.86 13.69 3.42
CA MET A 357 15.66 12.93 3.74
C MET A 357 15.99 11.46 4.06
N CYS A 358 16.82 10.82 3.25
CA CYS A 358 17.27 9.45 3.47
C CYS A 358 18.03 9.32 4.80
N ASP A 359 19.03 10.18 5.05
CA ASP A 359 19.80 10.20 6.28
C ASP A 359 18.90 10.48 7.51
N ALA A 360 17.90 11.35 7.37
CA ALA A 360 16.96 11.69 8.43
C ALA A 360 16.02 10.51 8.77
N LEU A 361 15.51 9.82 7.78
CA LEU A 361 14.66 8.62 7.98
C LEU A 361 15.43 7.49 8.68
N HIS A 362 16.69 7.24 8.31
CA HIS A 362 17.54 6.27 9.01
C HIS A 362 17.86 6.67 10.44
N SER A 363 18.13 7.95 10.69
CA SER A 363 18.56 8.41 12.02
C SER A 363 17.42 8.70 12.99
N LYS A 364 16.26 9.12 12.48
CA LYS A 364 15.11 9.58 13.29
C LYS A 364 13.86 8.73 13.10
N GLY A 365 13.80 7.90 12.05
CA GLY A 365 12.58 7.13 11.72
C GLY A 365 11.44 8.00 11.22
N ALA A 366 10.23 7.50 11.37
CA ALA A 366 8.99 8.19 11.01
C ALA A 366 7.88 7.90 12.03
N ASP A 367 7.11 8.91 12.40
CA ASP A 367 5.92 8.73 13.22
C ASP A 367 4.71 8.47 12.34
N THR A 368 3.91 7.46 12.69
CA THR A 368 2.71 7.08 11.96
C THR A 368 1.51 6.93 12.90
N THR A 369 0.33 7.29 12.40
CA THR A 369 -0.92 7.23 13.16
C THR A 369 -1.31 5.79 13.49
N PHE A 370 -1.08 4.85 12.58
CA PHE A 370 -1.57 3.47 12.69
C PHE A 370 -0.52 2.46 13.16
N SER A 371 0.77 2.77 13.02
CA SER A 371 1.86 1.84 13.34
C SER A 371 2.85 2.39 14.37
N GLY A 372 2.60 3.60 14.89
CA GLY A 372 3.47 4.28 15.84
C GLY A 372 4.77 4.77 15.21
N HIS A 373 5.84 4.79 15.99
CA HIS A 373 7.17 5.20 15.53
C HIS A 373 7.86 4.06 14.79
N LEU A 374 8.27 4.32 13.54
CA LEU A 374 8.98 3.37 12.67
C LEU A 374 10.48 3.71 12.67
N THR A 375 11.31 2.69 12.82
CA THR A 375 12.77 2.79 12.70
C THR A 375 13.24 1.96 11.50
N PHE A 376 14.25 2.46 10.77
CA PHE A 376 14.70 1.84 9.54
C PHE A 376 16.18 1.45 9.64
N ASP A 377 16.48 0.17 9.44
CA ASP A 377 17.85 -0.36 9.38
C ASP A 377 18.09 -0.99 8.00
N SER A 378 19.07 -0.48 7.27
CA SER A 378 19.46 -0.99 5.95
C SER A 378 19.81 -2.48 5.96
N LYS A 379 20.31 -3.01 7.08
CA LYS A 379 20.63 -4.43 7.22
C LYS A 379 19.40 -5.33 7.14
N ASP A 380 18.26 -4.80 7.55
CA ASP A 380 16.94 -5.45 7.49
C ASP A 380 16.09 -4.90 6.33
N HIS A 381 16.72 -4.39 5.26
CA HIS A 381 16.04 -3.79 4.10
C HIS A 381 15.07 -2.67 4.49
N ASN A 382 15.38 -1.94 5.57
CA ASN A 382 14.54 -0.93 6.20
C ASN A 382 13.19 -1.44 6.73
N PHE A 383 13.00 -2.74 6.88
CA PHE A 383 11.85 -3.26 7.60
C PHE A 383 11.98 -2.99 9.10
N TRP A 384 10.90 -2.48 9.66
CA TRP A 384 10.73 -2.31 11.11
C TRP A 384 10.05 -3.56 11.72
N PRO A 385 10.04 -3.72 13.06
CA PRO A 385 9.41 -4.88 13.70
C PRO A 385 7.97 -5.07 13.24
N THR A 386 7.64 -6.29 12.81
CA THR A 386 6.33 -6.57 12.22
C THR A 386 5.19 -6.48 13.23
N THR A 387 4.08 -5.88 12.80
CA THR A 387 2.81 -5.90 13.51
C THR A 387 1.78 -6.78 12.80
N GLN A 388 2.20 -7.55 11.81
CA GLN A 388 1.31 -8.36 10.99
C GLN A 388 0.46 -9.31 11.83
N THR A 389 -0.80 -9.41 11.42
CA THR A 389 -1.82 -10.29 11.97
C THR A 389 -2.39 -11.18 10.87
N LEU A 390 -3.23 -12.16 11.23
CA LEU A 390 -4.13 -12.81 10.28
C LEU A 390 -5.55 -12.32 10.51
N LYS A 391 -6.26 -12.17 9.41
CA LYS A 391 -7.69 -11.90 9.36
C LYS A 391 -8.43 -13.05 8.70
N GLN A 392 -9.71 -13.19 9.02
CA GLN A 392 -10.61 -14.19 8.46
C GLN A 392 -11.92 -13.54 8.08
N ILE A 393 -12.53 -13.98 6.99
CA ILE A 393 -13.90 -13.57 6.66
C ILE A 393 -14.85 -14.31 7.60
N GLN A 394 -15.55 -13.55 8.44
CA GLN A 394 -16.55 -14.07 9.38
C GLN A 394 -17.82 -13.23 9.28
N SER A 395 -18.95 -13.89 9.00
CA SER A 395 -20.23 -13.21 8.81
C SER A 395 -20.20 -12.14 7.70
N GLY A 396 -19.43 -12.42 6.65
CA GLY A 396 -19.33 -11.57 5.48
C GLY A 396 -18.40 -10.35 5.60
N ASP A 397 -17.59 -10.28 6.67
CA ASP A 397 -16.63 -9.18 6.86
C ASP A 397 -15.27 -9.68 7.36
N TRP A 398 -14.22 -8.87 7.21
CA TRP A 398 -12.89 -9.19 7.69
C TRP A 398 -12.76 -8.97 9.21
N VAL A 399 -12.27 -9.98 9.91
CA VAL A 399 -12.06 -9.95 11.36
C VAL A 399 -10.64 -10.42 11.66
N THR A 400 -9.90 -9.69 12.50
CA THR A 400 -8.58 -10.12 13.00
C THR A 400 -8.74 -11.34 13.89
N VAL A 401 -8.04 -12.44 13.59
CA VAL A 401 -8.17 -13.73 14.30
C VAL A 401 -6.85 -14.23 14.91
N TRP A 402 -5.71 -13.64 14.56
CA TRP A 402 -4.38 -14.07 15.05
C TRP A 402 -3.37 -12.91 15.08
N PRO A 403 -2.43 -12.86 16.04
CA PRO A 403 -2.30 -13.74 17.20
C PRO A 403 -3.41 -13.49 18.23
N ALA A 404 -3.57 -14.41 19.20
CA ALA A 404 -4.71 -14.41 20.14
C ALA A 404 -4.84 -13.12 20.96
N ASP A 405 -3.73 -12.47 21.33
CA ASP A 405 -3.70 -11.20 22.09
C ASP A 405 -4.16 -9.97 21.26
N LYS A 406 -4.18 -10.10 19.93
CA LYS A 406 -4.66 -9.07 18.98
C LYS A 406 -5.99 -9.44 18.34
N ALA A 407 -6.44 -10.68 18.48
CA ALA A 407 -7.65 -11.19 17.85
C ALA A 407 -8.90 -10.47 18.34
N ALA A 408 -9.80 -10.13 17.40
CA ALA A 408 -11.14 -9.62 17.69
C ALA A 408 -12.16 -10.77 17.79
N ALA A 409 -11.86 -11.92 17.19
CA ALA A 409 -12.63 -13.16 17.29
C ALA A 409 -11.71 -14.39 17.17
N PRO A 410 -12.12 -15.56 17.66
CA PRO A 410 -11.35 -16.79 17.43
C PRO A 410 -11.34 -17.18 15.95
N ILE A 411 -10.25 -17.85 15.53
CA ILE A 411 -10.18 -18.51 14.23
C ILE A 411 -11.21 -19.66 14.17
N LYS A 412 -11.88 -19.84 13.01
CA LYS A 412 -12.90 -20.86 12.78
C LYS A 412 -12.47 -21.88 11.75
#